data_5761bf89f2b696e0847e3d005ca20934
#
_entry.id   5761bf89f2b696e0847e3d005ca20934
#
_cell.length_a   1.000
_cell.length_b   1.000
_cell.length_c   1.000
_cell.angle_alpha   90.00
_cell.angle_beta   90.00
_cell.angle_gamma   90.00
#
_symmetry.space_group_name_H-M   'P 1'
#
loop_
_entity.id
_entity.type
_entity.pdbx_description
1 polymer ?
#
loop_
_entity_poly.entity_id
_entity_poly.type
_entity_poly.pdbx_seq_one_letter_code
_entity_poly.pdbx_strand_id
1 'polypeptide(L)'
;MAALAAVHIAIRNRLEGTLISILVVAEKPSVAMSYAKVLGATSRKDGYLEGNGYLVSWCVGHLVELAPPNVYDARYVKWSVADLPILPQKWQYLVSASTKKQFGILQKLMHRPEVDSIVNSCDAG
;
A
#
# COMPACT_ATOMS: atom_id res chain seq x y z
N MET A 1 -7.76 -15.93 12.51
CA MET A 1 -7.06 -15.53 13.75
C MET A 1 -6.68 -14.05 13.72
N ALA A 2 -6.01 -13.54 12.70
CA ALA A 2 -5.67 -12.10 12.60
C ALA A 2 -6.88 -11.17 12.59
N ALA A 3 -7.99 -11.55 11.94
CA ALA A 3 -9.23 -10.77 11.91
C ALA A 3 -9.88 -10.61 13.31
N LEU A 4 -9.82 -11.64 14.15
CA LEU A 4 -10.35 -11.58 15.51
C LEU A 4 -9.50 -10.67 16.41
N ALA A 5 -8.18 -10.70 16.26
CA ALA A 5 -7.28 -9.83 17.01
C ALA A 5 -7.49 -8.35 16.62
N ALA A 6 -7.65 -8.07 15.32
CA ALA A 6 -7.92 -6.73 14.81
C ALA A 6 -9.28 -6.18 15.29
N VAL A 7 -10.33 -7.02 15.36
CA VAL A 7 -11.63 -6.67 15.93
C VAL A 7 -11.52 -6.34 17.43
N HIS A 8 -10.71 -7.10 18.17
CA HIS A 8 -10.46 -6.85 19.60
C HIS A 8 -9.76 -5.51 19.85
N ILE A 9 -8.77 -5.16 19.02
CA ILE A 9 -8.04 -3.88 19.09
C ILE A 9 -8.99 -2.71 18.79
N ALA A 10 -9.81 -2.82 17.74
CA ALA A 10 -10.77 -1.77 17.36
C ALA A 10 -11.83 -1.54 18.46
N ILE A 11 -12.29 -2.60 19.14
CA ILE A 11 -13.24 -2.50 20.25
C ILE A 11 -12.57 -1.84 21.47
N ARG A 12 -11.32 -2.22 21.79
CA ARG A 12 -10.57 -1.64 22.92
C ARG A 12 -10.32 -0.14 22.71
N ASN A 13 -9.92 0.26 21.51
CA ASN A 13 -9.66 1.65 21.18
C ASN A 13 -10.91 2.54 21.24
N ARG A 14 -12.08 1.97 20.94
CA ARG A 14 -13.38 2.67 21.08
C ARG A 14 -13.75 2.92 22.56
N LEU A 15 -13.34 2.04 23.46
CA LEU A 15 -13.60 2.17 24.90
C LEU A 15 -12.69 3.20 25.59
N GLU A 16 -11.50 3.47 25.02
CA GLU A 16 -10.54 4.44 25.56
C GLU A 16 -10.72 5.86 24.99
N GLY A 17 -11.74 6.10 24.17
CA GLY A 17 -12.08 7.42 23.62
C GLY A 17 -11.11 7.94 22.55
N THR A 18 -10.12 7.17 22.16
CA THR A 18 -9.17 7.51 21.09
C THR A 18 -9.67 6.92 19.76
N LEU A 19 -9.92 7.79 18.79
CA LEU A 19 -10.26 7.37 17.42
C LEU A 19 -8.99 6.85 16.72
N ILE A 20 -8.66 5.60 16.95
CA ILE A 20 -7.55 4.93 16.28
C ILE A 20 -8.09 4.11 15.11
N SER A 21 -7.45 4.24 13.97
CA SER A 21 -7.78 3.50 12.76
C SER A 21 -6.66 2.54 12.37
N ILE A 22 -7.04 1.40 11.82
CA ILE A 22 -6.11 0.42 11.24
C ILE A 22 -6.20 0.54 9.72
N LEU A 23 -5.08 0.79 9.06
CA LEU A 23 -5.01 0.78 7.61
C LEU A 23 -4.71 -0.64 7.10
N VAL A 24 -5.62 -1.17 6.31
CA VAL A 24 -5.45 -2.45 5.62
C VAL A 24 -5.15 -2.18 4.15
N VAL A 25 -4.04 -2.70 3.65
CA VAL A 25 -3.62 -2.55 2.26
C VAL A 25 -3.71 -3.89 1.55
N ALA A 26 -4.57 -3.97 0.55
CA ALA A 26 -4.72 -5.14 -0.32
C ALA A 26 -3.94 -4.94 -1.63
N GLU A 27 -3.64 -6.01 -2.33
CA GLU A 27 -2.90 -5.96 -3.59
C GLU A 27 -3.73 -5.38 -4.75
N LYS A 28 -5.06 -5.59 -4.72
CA LYS A 28 -5.98 -5.13 -5.78
C LYS A 28 -7.35 -4.72 -5.23
N PRO A 29 -8.09 -3.89 -5.98
CA PRO A 29 -9.37 -3.34 -5.52
C PRO A 29 -10.40 -4.39 -5.14
N SER A 30 -10.52 -5.49 -5.90
CA SER A 30 -11.51 -6.55 -5.64
C SER A 30 -11.30 -7.23 -4.29
N VAL A 31 -10.05 -7.46 -3.90
CA VAL A 31 -9.68 -8.05 -2.61
C VAL A 31 -9.95 -7.06 -1.48
N ALA A 32 -9.62 -5.78 -1.68
CA ALA A 32 -9.91 -4.72 -0.73
C ALA A 32 -11.43 -4.62 -0.43
N MET A 33 -12.27 -4.71 -1.46
CA MET A 33 -13.72 -4.70 -1.30
C MET A 33 -14.21 -5.87 -0.43
N SER A 34 -13.64 -7.06 -0.61
CA SER A 34 -13.96 -8.23 0.20
C SER A 34 -13.56 -8.03 1.67
N TYR A 35 -12.37 -7.51 1.92
CA TYR A 35 -11.92 -7.19 3.28
C TYR A 35 -12.79 -6.10 3.93
N ALA A 36 -13.08 -5.03 3.21
CA ALA A 36 -13.90 -3.93 3.69
C ALA A 36 -15.30 -4.39 4.12
N LYS A 37 -15.91 -5.30 3.35
CA LYS A 37 -17.20 -5.90 3.67
C LYS A 37 -17.17 -6.66 5.00
N VAL A 38 -16.15 -7.49 5.21
CA VAL A 38 -15.98 -8.28 6.43
C VAL A 38 -15.68 -7.40 7.63
N LEU A 39 -14.85 -6.36 7.44
CA LEU A 39 -14.43 -5.45 8.50
C LEU A 39 -15.47 -4.36 8.83
N GLY A 40 -16.51 -4.22 8.00
CA GLY A 40 -17.54 -3.18 8.19
C GLY A 40 -17.10 -1.79 7.73
N ALA A 41 -16.05 -1.68 6.91
CA ALA A 41 -15.58 -0.43 6.31
C ALA A 41 -16.36 -0.14 5.02
N THR A 42 -17.61 0.30 5.12
CA THR A 42 -18.55 0.40 3.99
C THR A 42 -18.61 1.78 3.35
N SER A 43 -18.07 2.82 3.99
CA SER A 43 -18.06 4.18 3.45
C SER A 43 -17.02 4.32 2.35
N ARG A 44 -17.47 4.46 1.11
CA ARG A 44 -16.60 4.57 -0.07
C ARG A 44 -16.03 5.97 -0.23
N LYS A 45 -14.72 6.04 -0.41
CA LYS A 45 -13.96 7.26 -0.67
C LYS A 45 -13.16 7.13 -1.98
N ASP A 46 -12.45 8.18 -2.36
CA ASP A 46 -11.54 8.11 -3.51
C ASP A 46 -10.29 7.28 -3.15
N GLY A 47 -10.23 6.07 -3.70
CA GLY A 47 -9.11 5.15 -3.54
C GLY A 47 -9.07 4.35 -2.22
N TYR A 48 -10.11 4.39 -1.39
CA TYR A 48 -10.21 3.58 -0.17
C TYR A 48 -11.66 3.46 0.33
N LEU A 49 -11.87 2.58 1.32
CA LEU A 49 -13.11 2.47 2.08
C LEU A 49 -12.83 2.72 3.55
N GLU A 50 -13.81 3.26 4.27
CA GLU A 50 -13.67 3.66 5.66
C GLU A 50 -14.88 3.19 6.47
N GLY A 51 -14.65 2.81 7.70
CA GLY A 51 -15.69 2.46 8.67
C GLY A 51 -15.21 1.50 9.74
N ASN A 52 -15.92 1.46 10.83
CA ASN A 52 -15.67 0.57 11.95
C ASN A 52 -14.21 0.58 12.50
N GLY A 53 -13.52 1.72 12.43
CA GLY A 53 -12.12 1.83 12.85
C GLY A 53 -11.10 1.31 11.83
N TYR A 54 -11.53 1.07 10.60
CA TYR A 54 -10.68 0.61 9.51
C TYR A 54 -10.67 1.59 8.34
N LEU A 55 -9.49 1.71 7.73
CA LEU A 55 -9.28 2.25 6.40
C LEU A 55 -8.81 1.09 5.53
N VAL A 56 -9.50 0.78 4.46
CA VAL A 56 -9.14 -0.31 3.54
C VAL A 56 -8.81 0.27 2.19
N SER A 57 -7.57 0.14 1.78
CA SER A 57 -7.09 0.62 0.50
C SER A 57 -6.38 -0.51 -0.27
N TRP A 58 -5.85 -0.20 -1.43
CA TRP A 58 -5.32 -1.20 -2.34
C TRP A 58 -4.21 -0.66 -3.22
N CYS A 59 -3.38 -1.58 -3.72
CA CYS A 59 -2.50 -1.36 -4.84
C CYS A 59 -3.23 -1.63 -6.16
N VAL A 60 -2.67 -1.15 -7.25
CA VAL A 60 -3.16 -1.40 -8.62
C VAL A 60 -2.05 -2.05 -9.44
N GLY A 61 -1.56 -3.18 -8.97
CA GLY A 61 -0.32 -3.79 -9.40
C GLY A 61 0.89 -3.19 -8.67
N HIS A 62 2.06 -3.27 -9.27
CA HIS A 62 3.28 -2.69 -8.69
C HIS A 62 3.20 -1.16 -8.68
N LEU A 63 3.14 -0.57 -7.49
CA LEU A 63 3.14 0.88 -7.32
C LEU A 63 4.53 1.48 -7.50
N VAL A 64 5.54 0.73 -7.08
CA VAL A 64 6.95 1.10 -7.09
C VAL A 64 7.73 0.01 -7.79
N GLU A 65 8.64 0.40 -8.66
CA GLU A 65 9.49 -0.49 -9.45
C GLU A 65 10.95 -0.09 -9.28
N LEU A 66 11.86 -1.02 -9.52
CA LEU A 66 13.27 -0.69 -9.64
C LEU A 66 13.49 0.20 -10.85
N ALA A 67 14.33 1.23 -10.69
CA ALA A 67 14.70 2.11 -11.79
C ALA A 67 15.33 1.31 -12.93
N PRO A 68 14.96 1.56 -14.19
CA PRO A 68 15.59 0.92 -15.33
C PRO A 68 17.05 1.36 -15.48
N PRO A 69 17.88 0.55 -16.16
CA PRO A 69 19.32 0.79 -16.24
C PRO A 69 19.73 2.19 -16.73
N ASN A 70 18.98 2.76 -17.64
CA ASN A 70 19.27 4.09 -18.20
C ASN A 70 19.09 5.26 -17.19
N VAL A 71 18.45 5.03 -16.07
CA VAL A 71 18.37 6.01 -14.97
C VAL A 71 19.72 6.14 -14.25
N TYR A 72 20.48 5.06 -14.22
CA TYR A 72 21.82 5.05 -13.58
C TYR A 72 22.91 5.61 -14.49
N ASP A 73 22.83 5.29 -15.79
CA ASP A 73 23.78 5.77 -16.78
C ASP A 73 23.11 5.80 -18.17
N ALA A 74 23.23 6.93 -18.88
CA ALA A 74 22.63 7.12 -20.20
C ALA A 74 23.12 6.11 -21.25
N ARG A 75 24.32 5.54 -21.08
CA ARG A 75 24.85 4.48 -21.96
C ARG A 75 23.95 3.25 -22.03
N TYR A 76 23.20 2.97 -20.95
CA TYR A 76 22.29 1.81 -20.86
C TYR A 76 20.95 2.01 -21.56
N VAL A 77 20.72 3.12 -22.25
CA VAL A 77 19.55 3.28 -23.15
C VAL A 77 19.57 2.20 -24.24
N LYS A 78 20.78 1.85 -24.72
CA LYS A 78 21.01 0.74 -25.66
C LYS A 78 22.13 -0.14 -25.11
N TRP A 79 21.82 -0.90 -24.07
CA TRP A 79 22.78 -1.82 -23.47
C TRP A 79 23.01 -3.05 -24.35
N SER A 80 24.18 -3.63 -24.24
CA SER A 80 24.61 -4.85 -24.92
C SER A 80 25.01 -5.92 -23.90
N VAL A 81 25.27 -7.12 -24.37
CA VAL A 81 25.77 -8.21 -23.51
C VAL A 81 27.06 -7.84 -22.78
N ALA A 82 27.90 -7.00 -23.41
CA ALA A 82 29.14 -6.52 -22.80
C ALA A 82 28.92 -5.59 -21.58
N ASP A 83 27.72 -5.01 -21.44
CA ASP A 83 27.36 -4.15 -20.31
C ASP A 83 26.88 -4.96 -19.08
N LEU A 84 26.71 -6.25 -19.23
CA LEU A 84 26.21 -7.12 -18.16
C LEU A 84 27.35 -7.69 -17.29
N PRO A 85 27.14 -7.85 -15.98
CA PRO A 85 25.95 -7.45 -15.23
C PRO A 85 25.89 -5.96 -14.94
N ILE A 86 24.69 -5.35 -15.03
CA ILE A 86 24.46 -3.97 -14.64
C ILE A 86 24.18 -3.94 -13.14
N LEU A 87 25.17 -3.54 -12.35
CA LEU A 87 25.11 -3.53 -10.89
C LEU A 87 25.30 -2.10 -10.37
N PRO A 88 24.21 -1.35 -10.13
CA PRO A 88 24.32 -0.02 -9.57
C PRO A 88 24.83 -0.09 -8.13
N GLN A 89 25.63 0.89 -7.71
CA GLN A 89 26.12 0.99 -6.33
C GLN A 89 24.98 1.23 -5.32
N LYS A 90 23.94 1.94 -5.76
CA LYS A 90 22.74 2.21 -4.96
C LYS A 90 21.50 1.98 -5.83
N TRP A 91 20.67 1.06 -5.41
CA TRP A 91 19.40 0.79 -6.07
C TRP A 91 18.42 1.95 -5.88
N GLN A 92 17.77 2.34 -6.96
CA GLN A 92 16.74 3.37 -6.96
C GLN A 92 15.37 2.75 -7.25
N TYR A 93 14.35 3.30 -6.62
CA TYR A 93 12.96 2.93 -6.85
C TYR A 93 12.22 4.10 -7.45
N LEU A 94 11.36 3.82 -8.41
CA LEU A 94 10.52 4.81 -9.08
C LEU A 94 9.06 4.45 -8.91
N VAL A 95 8.24 5.46 -8.64
CA VAL A 95 6.79 5.30 -8.68
C VAL A 95 6.34 5.29 -10.13
N SER A 96 5.61 4.24 -10.52
CA SER A 96 5.06 4.12 -11.87
C SER A 96 4.10 5.27 -12.17
N ALA A 97 4.20 5.88 -13.34
CA ALA A 97 3.36 7.01 -13.74
C ALA A 97 1.86 6.64 -13.72
N SER A 98 1.52 5.42 -14.12
CA SER A 98 0.14 4.92 -14.15
C SER A 98 -0.48 4.69 -12.77
N THR A 99 0.35 4.47 -11.75
CA THR A 99 -0.09 4.16 -10.38
C THR A 99 0.12 5.31 -9.39
N LYS A 100 0.67 6.42 -9.85
CA LYS A 100 1.05 7.58 -9.02
C LYS A 100 -0.10 8.13 -8.18
N LYS A 101 -1.34 8.14 -8.72
CA LYS A 101 -2.52 8.58 -7.98
C LYS A 101 -2.76 7.70 -6.77
N GLN A 102 -2.80 6.38 -6.95
CA GLN A 102 -3.06 5.43 -5.87
C GLN A 102 -1.92 5.38 -4.86
N PHE A 103 -0.68 5.50 -5.33
CA PHE A 103 0.48 5.66 -4.44
C PHE A 103 0.33 6.89 -3.52
N GLY A 104 -0.07 8.04 -4.09
CA GLY A 104 -0.30 9.25 -3.30
C GLY A 104 -1.44 9.11 -2.28
N ILE A 105 -2.50 8.37 -2.61
CA ILE A 105 -3.60 8.08 -1.68
C ILE A 105 -3.09 7.23 -0.51
N LEU A 106 -2.39 6.14 -0.78
CA LEU A 106 -1.81 5.28 0.26
C LEU A 106 -0.82 6.04 1.14
N GLN A 107 0.06 6.85 0.54
CA GLN A 107 0.99 7.69 1.28
C GLN A 107 0.27 8.63 2.25
N LYS A 108 -0.80 9.29 1.81
CA LYS A 108 -1.60 10.15 2.67
C LYS A 108 -2.30 9.39 3.79
N LEU A 109 -2.85 8.20 3.49
CA LEU A 109 -3.50 7.36 4.50
C LEU A 109 -2.50 6.90 5.57
N MET A 110 -1.31 6.48 5.16
CA MET A 110 -0.24 6.03 6.08
C MET A 110 0.25 7.13 7.03
N HIS A 111 0.11 8.39 6.65
CA HIS A 111 0.54 9.55 7.46
C HIS A 111 -0.61 10.22 8.22
N ARG A 112 -1.81 9.64 8.21
CA ARG A 112 -2.91 10.18 9.03
C ARG A 112 -2.62 9.96 10.51
N PRO A 113 -2.83 10.98 11.35
CA PRO A 113 -2.53 10.88 12.79
C PRO A 113 -3.35 9.82 13.52
N GLU A 114 -4.55 9.51 13.02
CA GLU A 114 -5.41 8.45 13.58
C GLU A 114 -5.00 7.03 13.16
N VAL A 115 -4.10 6.87 12.20
CA VAL A 115 -3.62 5.54 11.79
C VAL A 115 -2.51 5.07 12.71
N ASP A 116 -2.83 4.10 13.54
CA ASP A 116 -1.93 3.50 14.52
C ASP A 116 -1.11 2.34 13.94
N SER A 117 -1.74 1.56 13.07
CA SER A 117 -1.12 0.38 12.51
C SER A 117 -1.50 0.14 11.06
N ILE A 118 -0.62 -0.54 10.35
CA ILE A 118 -0.79 -0.92 8.95
C ILE A 118 -0.76 -2.45 8.85
N VAL A 119 -1.78 -3.00 8.23
CA VAL A 119 -1.86 -4.43 7.91
C VAL A 119 -1.56 -4.60 6.42
N ASN A 120 -0.43 -5.21 6.12
CA ASN A 120 -0.10 -5.63 4.76
C ASN A 120 -0.85 -6.93 4.44
N SER A 121 -1.83 -6.82 3.55
CA SER A 121 -2.65 -7.94 3.07
C SER A 121 -2.44 -8.18 1.57
N CYS A 122 -1.27 -7.82 1.06
CA CYS A 122 -0.85 -8.15 -0.30
C CYS A 122 -0.42 -9.62 -0.38
N ASP A 123 -0.44 -10.16 -1.59
CA ASP A 123 0.04 -11.52 -1.84
C ASP A 123 1.55 -11.62 -1.54
N ALA A 124 1.99 -12.78 -1.09
CA ALA A 124 3.40 -13.07 -0.94
C ALA A 124 4.03 -13.31 -2.32
N GLY A 125 5.05 -12.53 -2.64
CA GLY A 125 5.73 -12.60 -3.91
C GLY A 125 7.21 -12.28 -3.80
#